data_9f03ef3fd141322d60afba2ad3cba3ae
#
_entry.id   9f03ef3fd141322d60afba2ad3cba3ae
#
_cell.length_a   1.000
_cell.length_b   1.000
_cell.length_c   1.000
_cell.angle_alpha   90.00
_cell.angle_beta   90.00
_cell.angle_gamma   90.00
#
_symmetry.space_group_name_H-M   'P 1'
#
loop_
_entity.id
_entity.type
_entity.pdbx_description
1 polymer ?
#
loop_
_entity_poly.entity_id
_entity_poly.type
_entity_poly.pdbx_seq_one_letter_code
_entity_poly.pdbx_strand_id
1 'polypeptide(L)'
;MFCIIAAQLYSRLLSRSSCQVVVSWAMGTLTVPTANTAQPKGLDVRGAELVSIQQQVAIADQIRQVTQDAEALVLKRNKEDLVTRLEPGAWSVAECLDHLTQTTRAFLPAISAAIAEAPKLTRNRRLRTGILPSVFIRNLNPPYRIRFKVLPQLTPQNVDSETAWAGFAESQSQLLQALLSTGGLAIDKVRIKSPVYARIRYNIYGAFRMLAAHQSRHIWQIEQILKGLDDRPASRVA
;
A
#
# COMPACT_ATOMS: atom_id res chain seq x y z
N MET A 1 -1.43 -3.47 -25.87
CA MET A 1 -0.08 -4.02 -26.09
C MET A 1 0.99 -3.43 -25.16
N PHE A 2 0.73 -2.34 -24.41
CA PHE A 2 1.68 -1.73 -23.45
C PHE A 2 1.63 -2.31 -22.03
N CYS A 3 0.60 -3.04 -21.68
CA CYS A 3 0.41 -3.59 -20.31
C CYS A 3 1.28 -4.83 -20.02
N ILE A 4 1.70 -5.55 -21.06
CA ILE A 4 2.48 -6.81 -20.92
C ILE A 4 3.97 -6.54 -20.64
N ILE A 5 4.50 -5.41 -21.09
CA ILE A 5 5.94 -5.07 -20.91
C ILE A 5 6.23 -4.64 -19.45
N ALA A 6 5.30 -3.98 -18.79
CA ALA A 6 5.45 -3.59 -17.37
C ALA A 6 5.45 -4.81 -16.44
N ALA A 7 4.63 -5.81 -16.72
CA ALA A 7 4.57 -7.05 -15.95
C ALA A 7 5.83 -7.93 -16.11
N GLN A 8 6.44 -7.94 -17.31
CA GLN A 8 7.67 -8.68 -17.58
C GLN A 8 8.93 -8.05 -16.97
N LEU A 9 8.98 -6.73 -16.83
CA LEU A 9 10.06 -6.05 -16.13
C LEU A 9 9.97 -6.27 -14.61
N TYR A 10 8.77 -6.37 -14.07
CA TYR A 10 8.53 -6.62 -12.64
C TYR A 10 8.91 -8.06 -12.22
N SER A 11 8.64 -9.06 -13.07
CA SER A 11 9.03 -10.45 -12.79
C SER A 11 10.55 -10.69 -12.84
N ARG A 12 11.30 -9.90 -13.60
CA ARG A 12 12.77 -9.98 -13.67
C ARG A 12 13.50 -9.36 -12.49
N LEU A 13 12.85 -8.48 -11.73
CA LEU A 13 13.42 -7.87 -10.51
C LEU A 13 13.27 -8.78 -9.28
N LEU A 14 12.31 -9.71 -9.28
CA LEU A 14 12.08 -10.64 -8.18
C LEU A 14 12.90 -11.94 -8.24
N SER A 15 13.62 -12.22 -9.35
CA SER A 15 14.32 -13.50 -9.54
C SER A 15 15.84 -13.44 -9.29
N ARG A 16 16.37 -12.42 -8.61
CA ARG A 16 17.78 -12.37 -8.23
C ARG A 16 18.00 -12.71 -6.76
N SER A 17 17.73 -13.94 -6.40
CA SER A 17 18.37 -14.61 -5.27
C SER A 17 18.65 -16.05 -5.67
N SER A 18 19.93 -16.37 -5.73
CA SER A 18 20.53 -17.71 -5.76
C SER A 18 20.27 -18.57 -6.99
N CYS A 19 21.16 -18.48 -7.99
CA CYS A 19 21.69 -19.68 -8.62
C CYS A 19 23.03 -19.37 -9.32
N GLN A 20 24.09 -20.02 -8.87
CA GLN A 20 25.38 -20.07 -9.55
C GLN A 20 25.21 -20.95 -10.79
N VAL A 21 25.55 -20.41 -11.97
CA VAL A 21 25.76 -21.21 -13.15
C VAL A 21 27.16 -20.90 -13.66
N VAL A 22 27.98 -21.94 -13.61
CA VAL A 22 29.29 -22.02 -14.24
C VAL A 22 29.11 -22.12 -15.76
N VAL A 23 29.65 -21.21 -16.54
CA VAL A 23 29.76 -21.35 -18.00
C VAL A 23 31.20 -21.17 -18.43
N SER A 24 31.67 -22.22 -19.04
CA SER A 24 33.01 -22.43 -19.64
C SER A 24 33.23 -21.58 -20.87
N TRP A 25 34.51 -21.26 -21.09
CA TRP A 25 35.07 -20.40 -22.10
C TRP A 25 35.00 -20.95 -23.52
N ALA A 26 34.82 -20.04 -24.50
CA ALA A 26 35.42 -20.17 -25.85
C ALA A 26 35.79 -18.77 -26.37
N MET A 27 37.08 -18.63 -26.78
CA MET A 27 37.67 -17.40 -27.24
C MET A 27 37.18 -17.02 -28.67
N GLY A 28 36.95 -15.73 -28.88
CA GLY A 28 36.80 -15.12 -30.18
C GLY A 28 37.10 -13.62 -30.10
N THR A 29 38.29 -13.22 -30.54
CA THR A 29 38.72 -11.82 -30.61
C THR A 29 38.00 -11.09 -31.74
N LEU A 30 37.13 -10.13 -31.39
CA LEU A 30 36.60 -9.13 -32.32
C LEU A 30 37.13 -7.75 -31.93
N THR A 31 37.99 -7.19 -32.76
CA THR A 31 38.48 -5.81 -32.70
C THR A 31 37.35 -4.86 -33.11
N VAL A 32 36.94 -3.99 -32.21
CA VAL A 32 35.95 -2.91 -32.46
C VAL A 32 36.71 -1.62 -32.78
N PRO A 33 36.42 -0.93 -33.89
CA PRO A 33 37.03 0.37 -34.17
C PRO A 33 36.51 1.44 -33.22
N THR A 34 37.42 2.22 -32.64
CA THR A 34 37.11 3.38 -31.79
C THR A 34 36.57 4.52 -32.65
N ALA A 35 35.25 4.68 -32.69
CA ALA A 35 34.62 5.90 -33.18
C ALA A 35 34.46 6.87 -31.99
N ASN A 36 35.22 7.96 -32.08
CA ASN A 36 35.08 9.10 -31.15
C ASN A 36 33.78 9.85 -31.49
N THR A 37 32.69 9.50 -30.80
CA THR A 37 31.43 10.24 -30.84
C THR A 37 31.21 10.90 -29.48
N ALA A 38 31.28 12.23 -29.47
CA ALA A 38 30.87 13.05 -28.36
C ALA A 38 29.44 12.62 -27.92
N GLN A 39 29.36 12.02 -26.75
CA GLN A 39 28.05 11.69 -26.17
C GLN A 39 27.25 13.00 -25.97
N PRO A 40 26.04 13.11 -26.54
CA PRO A 40 25.14 14.15 -26.11
C PRO A 40 24.92 13.96 -24.59
N LYS A 41 24.97 15.05 -23.84
CA LYS A 41 24.58 15.07 -22.41
C LYS A 41 23.11 14.63 -22.31
N GLY A 42 22.89 13.32 -22.48
CA GLY A 42 21.58 12.69 -22.35
C GLY A 42 21.18 12.76 -20.89
N LEU A 43 20.05 13.41 -20.65
CA LEU A 43 19.30 13.29 -19.40
C LEU A 43 19.30 11.81 -19.01
N ASP A 44 19.85 11.47 -17.84
CA ASP A 44 19.76 10.12 -17.30
C ASP A 44 18.31 9.83 -16.83
N VAL A 45 17.46 9.60 -17.82
CA VAL A 45 16.03 9.33 -17.63
C VAL A 45 15.83 8.01 -16.88
N ARG A 46 16.79 7.07 -16.97
CA ARG A 46 16.73 5.76 -16.29
C ARG A 46 16.93 5.87 -14.78
N GLY A 47 17.86 6.70 -14.33
CA GLY A 47 18.05 6.96 -12.89
C GLY A 47 16.87 7.68 -12.24
N ALA A 48 16.12 8.43 -13.03
CA ALA A 48 14.95 9.18 -12.62
C ALA A 48 13.74 8.33 -12.32
N GLU A 49 13.47 7.46 -13.22
CA GLU A 49 12.37 6.50 -13.14
C GLU A 49 12.55 5.59 -11.92
N LEU A 50 13.81 5.23 -11.60
CA LEU A 50 14.16 4.38 -10.47
C LEU A 50 13.74 4.96 -9.12
N VAL A 51 13.92 6.27 -8.83
CA VAL A 51 13.60 6.84 -7.52
C VAL A 51 12.10 6.90 -7.26
N SER A 52 11.28 7.32 -8.23
CA SER A 52 9.83 7.33 -8.08
C SER A 52 9.25 5.92 -8.02
N ILE A 53 9.78 4.99 -8.81
CA ILE A 53 9.42 3.58 -8.77
C ILE A 53 9.74 2.98 -7.40
N GLN A 54 10.94 3.22 -6.85
CA GLN A 54 11.30 2.76 -5.51
C GLN A 54 10.35 3.27 -4.43
N GLN A 55 9.91 4.53 -4.52
CA GLN A 55 8.92 5.08 -3.59
C GLN A 55 7.54 4.40 -3.73
N GLN A 56 7.12 4.06 -4.94
CA GLN A 56 5.88 3.33 -5.20
C GLN A 56 5.99 1.87 -4.75
N VAL A 57 7.12 1.21 -5.01
CA VAL A 57 7.41 -0.16 -4.55
C VAL A 57 7.35 -0.23 -3.01
N ALA A 58 7.95 0.73 -2.30
CA ALA A 58 7.89 0.76 -0.84
C ALA A 58 6.45 0.84 -0.30
N ILE A 59 5.55 1.57 -0.98
CA ILE A 59 4.13 1.60 -0.60
C ILE A 59 3.46 0.27 -0.95
N ALA A 60 3.76 -0.31 -2.12
CA ALA A 60 3.21 -1.59 -2.54
C ALA A 60 3.62 -2.71 -1.56
N ASP A 61 4.85 -2.71 -1.12
CA ASP A 61 5.35 -3.68 -0.14
C ASP A 61 4.68 -3.48 1.22
N GLN A 62 4.44 -2.25 1.64
CA GLN A 62 3.67 -1.98 2.87
C GLN A 62 2.22 -2.49 2.76
N ILE A 63 1.55 -2.28 1.61
CA ILE A 63 0.18 -2.80 1.39
C ILE A 63 0.19 -4.33 1.41
N ARG A 64 1.15 -4.99 0.76
CA ARG A 64 1.29 -6.46 0.79
C ARG A 64 1.53 -6.97 2.20
N GLN A 65 2.45 -6.34 2.95
CA GLN A 65 2.76 -6.73 4.32
C GLN A 65 1.52 -6.64 5.22
N VAL A 66 0.78 -5.53 5.14
CA VAL A 66 -0.49 -5.35 5.84
C VAL A 66 -1.49 -6.47 5.53
N THR A 67 -1.58 -6.87 4.25
CA THR A 67 -2.48 -7.95 3.83
C THR A 67 -2.05 -9.30 4.40
N GLN A 68 -0.75 -9.61 4.34
CA GLN A 68 -0.17 -10.85 4.89
C GLN A 68 -0.31 -10.91 6.42
N ASP A 69 -0.07 -9.81 7.12
CA ASP A 69 -0.23 -9.73 8.57
C ASP A 69 -1.70 -9.95 8.97
N ALA A 70 -2.64 -9.30 8.27
CA ALA A 70 -4.07 -9.51 8.50
C ALA A 70 -4.47 -10.95 8.27
N GLU A 71 -4.04 -11.56 7.17
CA GLU A 71 -4.31 -12.97 6.84
C GLU A 71 -3.80 -13.90 7.93
N ALA A 72 -2.55 -13.72 8.34
CA ALA A 72 -1.93 -14.53 9.38
C ALA A 72 -2.63 -14.42 10.74
N LEU A 73 -3.18 -13.24 11.06
CA LEU A 73 -3.94 -13.00 12.28
C LEU A 73 -5.34 -13.64 12.21
N VAL A 74 -6.03 -13.53 11.07
CA VAL A 74 -7.38 -14.06 10.87
C VAL A 74 -7.38 -15.58 10.80
N LEU A 75 -6.47 -16.19 10.02
CA LEU A 75 -6.43 -17.66 9.81
C LEU A 75 -6.12 -18.45 11.09
N LYS A 76 -5.52 -17.84 12.09
CA LYS A 76 -5.19 -18.48 13.38
C LYS A 76 -6.34 -18.46 14.39
N ARG A 77 -7.49 -17.89 14.03
CA ARG A 77 -8.60 -17.64 14.98
C ARG A 77 -9.88 -18.30 14.52
N ASN A 78 -10.70 -18.67 15.48
CA ASN A 78 -12.07 -19.09 15.20
C ASN A 78 -12.94 -17.86 14.85
N LYS A 79 -14.10 -18.09 14.25
CA LYS A 79 -15.00 -17.02 13.81
C LYS A 79 -15.53 -16.18 14.97
N GLU A 80 -15.72 -16.79 16.12
CA GLU A 80 -16.23 -16.15 17.32
C GLU A 80 -15.24 -15.11 17.87
N ASP A 81 -13.95 -15.45 17.96
CA ASP A 81 -12.91 -14.50 18.36
C ASP A 81 -12.87 -13.27 17.44
N LEU A 82 -13.07 -13.48 16.14
CA LEU A 82 -13.00 -12.41 15.16
C LEU A 82 -14.14 -11.40 15.25
N VAL A 83 -15.30 -11.79 15.78
CA VAL A 83 -16.46 -10.89 15.98
C VAL A 83 -16.60 -10.44 17.41
N THR A 84 -15.81 -10.99 18.35
CA THR A 84 -15.88 -10.64 19.77
C THR A 84 -15.22 -9.28 20.03
N ARG A 85 -15.91 -8.43 20.77
CA ARG A 85 -15.40 -7.15 21.26
C ARG A 85 -14.79 -7.33 22.66
N LEU A 86 -13.64 -6.69 22.90
CA LEU A 86 -13.01 -6.69 24.23
C LEU A 86 -13.87 -5.99 25.28
N GLU A 87 -14.51 -4.89 24.91
CA GLU A 87 -15.34 -4.06 25.79
C GLU A 87 -16.52 -3.47 25.01
N PRO A 88 -17.61 -3.07 25.68
CA PRO A 88 -18.70 -2.34 25.05
C PRO A 88 -18.18 -1.07 24.34
N GLY A 89 -18.52 -0.91 23.07
CA GLY A 89 -18.07 0.23 22.24
C GLY A 89 -16.68 0.10 21.64
N ALA A 90 -15.89 -0.91 22.00
CA ALA A 90 -14.67 -1.27 21.28
C ALA A 90 -15.03 -2.01 19.98
N TRP A 91 -14.12 -2.02 19.03
CA TRP A 91 -14.27 -2.77 17.79
C TRP A 91 -13.75 -4.20 17.95
N SER A 92 -14.38 -5.12 17.22
CA SER A 92 -13.86 -6.46 16.96
C SER A 92 -12.84 -6.45 15.81
N VAL A 93 -12.21 -7.60 15.56
CA VAL A 93 -11.33 -7.79 14.40
C VAL A 93 -12.09 -7.58 13.10
N ALA A 94 -13.26 -8.21 12.93
CA ALA A 94 -14.10 -8.07 11.75
C ALA A 94 -14.49 -6.62 11.49
N GLU A 95 -14.81 -5.87 12.52
CA GLU A 95 -15.15 -4.45 12.43
C GLU A 95 -13.93 -3.59 12.00
N CYS A 96 -12.74 -3.91 12.48
CA CYS A 96 -11.52 -3.25 12.00
C CYS A 96 -11.30 -3.50 10.50
N LEU A 97 -11.47 -4.72 10.02
CA LEU A 97 -11.33 -5.07 8.61
C LEU A 97 -12.40 -4.40 7.73
N ASP A 98 -13.65 -4.36 8.20
CA ASP A 98 -14.73 -3.66 7.50
C ASP A 98 -14.46 -2.16 7.39
N HIS A 99 -14.00 -1.52 8.47
CA HIS A 99 -13.59 -0.12 8.45
C HIS A 99 -12.47 0.16 7.43
N LEU A 100 -11.48 -0.70 7.34
CA LEU A 100 -10.40 -0.59 6.35
C LEU A 100 -10.93 -0.74 4.93
N THR A 101 -11.86 -1.67 4.72
CA THR A 101 -12.56 -1.86 3.45
C THR A 101 -13.32 -0.62 3.03
N GLN A 102 -14.16 -0.08 3.92
CA GLN A 102 -14.96 1.12 3.68
C GLN A 102 -14.06 2.33 3.36
N THR A 103 -13.00 2.51 4.14
CA THR A 103 -12.05 3.61 3.92
C THR A 103 -11.37 3.48 2.56
N THR A 104 -10.88 2.31 2.20
CA THR A 104 -10.21 2.07 0.91
C THR A 104 -11.16 2.30 -0.24
N ARG A 105 -12.36 1.72 -0.19
CA ARG A 105 -13.42 1.89 -1.21
C ARG A 105 -13.87 3.35 -1.37
N ALA A 106 -13.88 4.13 -0.30
CA ALA A 106 -14.19 5.55 -0.37
C ALA A 106 -13.14 6.36 -1.15
N PHE A 107 -11.85 6.00 -1.04
CA PHE A 107 -10.76 6.72 -1.73
C PHE A 107 -10.54 6.27 -3.17
N LEU A 108 -10.77 5.00 -3.50
CA LEU A 108 -10.44 4.41 -4.80
C LEU A 108 -11.03 5.16 -6.01
N PRO A 109 -12.33 5.57 -6.04
CA PRO A 109 -12.88 6.27 -7.18
C PRO A 109 -12.18 7.60 -7.47
N ALA A 110 -11.88 8.39 -6.43
CA ALA A 110 -11.18 9.65 -6.58
C ALA A 110 -9.71 9.45 -7.01
N ILE A 111 -9.04 8.41 -6.50
CA ILE A 111 -7.69 8.03 -6.90
C ILE A 111 -7.67 7.60 -8.37
N SER A 112 -8.57 6.73 -8.79
CA SER A 112 -8.64 6.21 -10.16
C SER A 112 -8.90 7.32 -11.18
N ALA A 113 -9.85 8.20 -10.90
CA ALA A 113 -10.12 9.36 -11.75
C ALA A 113 -8.89 10.28 -11.88
N ALA A 114 -8.20 10.53 -10.77
CA ALA A 114 -7.03 11.40 -10.76
C ALA A 114 -5.80 10.76 -11.43
N ILE A 115 -5.66 9.43 -11.40
CA ILE A 115 -4.60 8.71 -12.12
C ILE A 115 -4.74 8.93 -13.64
N ALA A 116 -5.96 8.93 -14.16
CA ALA A 116 -6.22 9.16 -15.58
C ALA A 116 -5.75 10.55 -16.05
N GLU A 117 -5.74 11.54 -15.16
CA GLU A 117 -5.32 12.91 -15.42
C GLU A 117 -3.83 13.16 -15.08
N ALA A 118 -3.13 12.16 -14.50
CA ALA A 118 -1.78 12.35 -14.02
C ALA A 118 -0.78 12.50 -15.18
N PRO A 119 0.03 13.58 -15.21
CA PRO A 119 1.02 13.78 -16.25
C PRO A 119 2.17 12.79 -16.10
N LYS A 120 2.85 12.51 -17.21
CA LYS A 120 4.07 11.70 -17.19
C LYS A 120 5.18 12.38 -16.38
N LEU A 121 6.00 11.59 -15.72
CA LEU A 121 7.18 12.06 -15.03
C LEU A 121 8.28 12.38 -16.05
N THR A 122 8.66 13.65 -16.17
CA THR A 122 9.59 14.12 -17.21
C THR A 122 11.04 14.24 -16.76
N ARG A 123 11.30 14.12 -15.44
CA ARG A 123 12.65 14.27 -14.87
C ARG A 123 12.80 13.50 -13.56
N ASN A 124 14.06 13.19 -13.23
CA ASN A 124 14.40 12.54 -11.98
C ASN A 124 14.07 13.45 -10.79
N ARG A 125 13.12 13.05 -9.96
CA ARG A 125 12.79 13.69 -8.71
C ARG A 125 12.02 12.75 -7.78
N ARG A 126 12.17 12.97 -6.51
CA ARG A 126 11.32 12.30 -5.52
C ARG A 126 9.89 12.83 -5.60
N LEU A 127 8.92 11.91 -5.48
CA LEU A 127 7.53 12.27 -5.28
C LEU A 127 7.34 12.89 -3.89
N ARG A 128 6.52 13.93 -3.80
CA ARG A 128 6.28 14.68 -2.57
C ARG A 128 4.90 14.40 -2.01
N THR A 129 4.82 14.05 -0.74
CA THR A 129 3.53 13.77 -0.05
C THR A 129 2.69 15.03 0.16
N GLY A 130 3.33 16.19 0.30
CA GLY A 130 2.69 17.41 0.79
C GLY A 130 2.76 17.52 2.33
N ILE A 131 2.61 18.73 2.86
CA ILE A 131 2.80 19.01 4.30
C ILE A 131 1.68 18.38 5.12
N LEU A 132 0.42 18.67 4.78
CA LEU A 132 -0.75 18.24 5.54
C LEU A 132 -0.87 16.71 5.62
N PRO A 133 -0.78 15.97 4.50
CA PRO A 133 -0.74 14.52 4.55
C PRO A 133 0.45 13.97 5.35
N SER A 134 1.63 14.60 5.28
CA SER A 134 2.81 14.16 6.03
C SER A 134 2.61 14.25 7.54
N VAL A 135 2.01 15.33 8.03
CA VAL A 135 1.68 15.49 9.45
C VAL A 135 0.66 14.44 9.90
N PHE A 136 -0.36 14.18 9.08
CA PHE A 136 -1.36 13.18 9.38
C PHE A 136 -0.76 11.77 9.43
N ILE A 137 0.04 11.40 8.41
CA ILE A 137 0.75 10.11 8.36
C ILE A 137 1.65 9.92 9.59
N ARG A 138 2.35 10.97 10.03
CA ARG A 138 3.18 10.89 11.24
C ARG A 138 2.36 10.50 12.48
N ASN A 139 1.12 10.94 12.58
CA ASN A 139 0.23 10.59 13.69
C ASN A 139 -0.44 9.21 13.53
N LEU A 140 -0.41 8.64 12.32
CA LEU A 140 -0.86 7.27 12.06
C LEU A 140 0.21 6.22 12.35
N ASN A 141 1.48 6.62 12.44
CA ASN A 141 2.60 5.73 12.73
C ASN A 141 2.86 5.60 14.25
N PRO A 142 3.59 4.57 14.68
CA PRO A 142 4.01 4.42 16.07
C PRO A 142 4.80 5.65 16.60
N PRO A 143 4.71 5.97 17.89
CA PRO A 143 3.83 5.39 18.90
C PRO A 143 2.39 5.92 18.73
N TYR A 144 1.41 5.02 18.69
CA TYR A 144 -0.01 5.31 18.42
C TYR A 144 -0.70 6.06 19.57
N ARG A 145 -0.27 7.29 19.85
CA ARG A 145 -0.73 8.10 20.99
C ARG A 145 -2.08 8.80 20.75
N ILE A 146 -2.41 9.09 19.50
CA ILE A 146 -3.61 9.87 19.15
C ILE A 146 -4.74 8.91 18.78
N ARG A 147 -5.88 9.06 19.43
CA ARG A 147 -7.14 8.41 19.04
C ARG A 147 -7.89 9.33 18.09
N PHE A 148 -8.17 8.85 16.89
CA PHE A 148 -8.97 9.58 15.92
C PHE A 148 -10.45 9.22 16.10
N LYS A 149 -11.30 10.25 16.01
CA LYS A 149 -12.74 10.02 15.99
C LYS A 149 -13.14 9.52 14.61
N VAL A 150 -13.78 8.38 14.56
CA VAL A 150 -14.27 7.81 13.29
C VAL A 150 -15.50 8.57 12.85
N LEU A 151 -15.64 8.80 11.56
CA LEU A 151 -16.81 9.44 10.98
C LEU A 151 -17.95 8.42 10.86
N PRO A 152 -19.20 8.85 11.05
CA PRO A 152 -20.35 7.94 10.99
C PRO A 152 -20.41 7.08 9.73
N GLN A 153 -20.08 7.65 8.58
CA GLN A 153 -20.09 6.94 7.30
C GLN A 153 -18.99 5.88 7.13
N LEU A 154 -18.00 5.85 8.02
CA LEU A 154 -16.92 4.86 8.05
C LEU A 154 -16.98 3.99 9.33
N THR A 155 -18.06 4.13 10.10
CA THR A 155 -18.29 3.29 11.26
C THR A 155 -18.63 1.88 10.79
N PRO A 156 -17.92 0.85 11.27
CA PRO A 156 -18.20 -0.53 10.87
C PRO A 156 -19.65 -0.90 11.19
N GLN A 157 -20.22 -1.69 10.31
CA GLN A 157 -21.52 -2.33 10.55
C GLN A 157 -21.30 -3.68 11.22
N ASN A 158 -22.35 -4.27 11.78
CA ASN A 158 -22.30 -5.65 12.26
C ASN A 158 -22.08 -6.59 11.08
N VAL A 159 -20.83 -6.94 10.85
CA VAL A 159 -20.38 -7.76 9.73
C VAL A 159 -19.79 -9.06 10.29
N ASP A 160 -20.09 -10.17 9.63
CA ASP A 160 -19.45 -11.45 9.93
C ASP A 160 -17.98 -11.44 9.47
N SER A 161 -17.19 -12.33 10.04
CA SER A 161 -15.75 -12.38 9.82
C SER A 161 -15.35 -12.76 8.38
N GLU A 162 -16.15 -13.59 7.72
CA GLU A 162 -15.86 -14.03 6.33
C GLU A 162 -16.09 -12.88 5.35
N THR A 163 -17.23 -12.19 5.46
CA THR A 163 -17.55 -11.02 4.66
C THR A 163 -16.54 -9.89 4.91
N ALA A 164 -16.14 -9.65 6.16
CA ALA A 164 -15.14 -8.65 6.51
C ALA A 164 -13.78 -8.95 5.90
N TRP A 165 -13.32 -10.21 5.98
CA TRP A 165 -12.08 -10.64 5.38
C TRP A 165 -12.10 -10.55 3.85
N ALA A 166 -13.13 -11.09 3.20
CA ALA A 166 -13.26 -11.06 1.76
C ALA A 166 -13.28 -9.62 1.22
N GLY A 167 -14.04 -8.74 1.84
CA GLY A 167 -14.09 -7.32 1.49
C GLY A 167 -12.75 -6.62 1.66
N PHE A 168 -12.03 -6.91 2.75
CA PHE A 168 -10.70 -6.38 2.98
C PHE A 168 -9.72 -6.86 1.90
N ALA A 169 -9.61 -8.16 1.66
CA ALA A 169 -8.70 -8.74 0.68
C ALA A 169 -8.95 -8.19 -0.74
N GLU A 170 -10.21 -8.07 -1.15
CA GLU A 170 -10.59 -7.46 -2.42
C GLU A 170 -10.16 -6.00 -2.50
N SER A 171 -10.43 -5.21 -1.45
CA SER A 171 -10.07 -3.78 -1.41
C SER A 171 -8.55 -3.56 -1.47
N GLN A 172 -7.76 -4.46 -0.85
CA GLN A 172 -6.30 -4.44 -0.93
C GLN A 172 -5.80 -4.73 -2.35
N SER A 173 -6.38 -5.72 -3.02
CA SER A 173 -6.07 -6.03 -4.42
C SER A 173 -6.34 -4.83 -5.33
N GLN A 174 -7.49 -4.18 -5.18
CA GLN A 174 -7.87 -2.99 -5.95
C GLN A 174 -6.93 -1.82 -5.67
N LEU A 175 -6.55 -1.58 -4.41
CA LEU A 175 -5.62 -0.51 -4.03
C LEU A 175 -4.23 -0.75 -4.62
N LEU A 176 -3.75 -1.99 -4.56
CA LEU A 176 -2.46 -2.37 -5.13
C LEU A 176 -2.46 -2.23 -6.65
N GLN A 177 -3.50 -2.65 -7.35
CA GLN A 177 -3.65 -2.46 -8.80
C GLN A 177 -3.65 -0.98 -9.17
N ALA A 178 -4.39 -0.14 -8.44
CA ALA A 178 -4.40 1.30 -8.66
C ALA A 178 -3.01 1.92 -8.47
N LEU A 179 -2.26 1.50 -7.45
CA LEU A 179 -0.88 1.95 -7.24
C LEU A 179 0.06 1.50 -8.37
N LEU A 180 -0.02 0.24 -8.78
CA LEU A 180 0.83 -0.30 -9.86
C LEU A 180 0.57 0.36 -11.21
N SER A 181 -0.64 0.85 -11.46
CA SER A 181 -0.97 1.60 -12.69
C SER A 181 -0.33 3.00 -12.75
N THR A 182 0.28 3.48 -11.66
CA THR A 182 0.89 4.81 -11.58
C THR A 182 2.35 4.87 -12.04
N GLY A 183 2.91 3.77 -12.54
CA GLY A 183 4.29 3.73 -13.02
C GLY A 183 4.59 4.83 -14.05
N GLY A 184 5.67 5.58 -13.83
CA GLY A 184 6.07 6.67 -14.74
C GLY A 184 5.19 7.93 -14.68
N LEU A 185 4.23 8.02 -13.74
CA LEU A 185 3.35 9.18 -13.59
C LEU A 185 3.80 10.10 -12.45
N ALA A 186 3.60 11.40 -12.63
CA ALA A 186 3.87 12.44 -11.62
C ALA A 186 2.68 12.57 -10.65
N ILE A 187 2.35 11.48 -9.95
CA ILE A 187 1.17 11.35 -9.07
C ILE A 187 1.16 12.31 -7.86
N ASP A 188 2.23 12.98 -7.59
CA ASP A 188 2.27 14.06 -6.60
C ASP A 188 1.83 15.42 -7.14
N LYS A 189 1.54 15.54 -8.43
CA LYS A 189 1.07 16.78 -9.08
C LYS A 189 -0.45 16.88 -9.13
N VAL A 190 -1.15 15.75 -9.11
CA VAL A 190 -2.63 15.74 -9.16
C VAL A 190 -3.20 15.60 -7.75
N ARG A 191 -4.22 16.40 -7.44
CA ARG A 191 -4.86 16.43 -6.13
C ARG A 191 -6.27 15.88 -6.18
N ILE A 192 -6.61 15.08 -5.19
CA ILE A 192 -7.97 14.62 -4.92
C ILE A 192 -8.55 15.32 -3.69
N LYS A 193 -9.85 15.51 -3.65
CA LYS A 193 -10.57 15.85 -2.43
C LYS A 193 -10.66 14.60 -1.56
N SER A 194 -10.47 14.76 -0.25
CA SER A 194 -10.73 13.67 0.68
C SER A 194 -12.21 13.27 0.60
N PRO A 195 -12.55 12.00 0.39
CA PRO A 195 -13.94 11.55 0.43
C PRO A 195 -14.51 11.62 1.85
N VAL A 196 -13.62 11.73 2.85
CA VAL A 196 -13.96 11.70 4.27
C VAL A 196 -14.09 13.11 4.85
N TYR A 197 -13.16 14.01 4.47
CA TYR A 197 -13.15 15.41 4.92
C TYR A 197 -13.08 16.35 3.73
N ALA A 198 -14.20 16.88 3.29
CA ALA A 198 -14.31 17.68 2.06
C ALA A 198 -13.35 18.88 1.97
N ARG A 199 -12.87 19.40 3.10
CA ARG A 199 -11.89 20.51 3.16
C ARG A 199 -10.44 20.06 3.00
N ILE A 200 -10.17 18.74 3.12
CA ILE A 200 -8.81 18.19 3.01
C ILE A 200 -8.56 17.73 1.56
N ARG A 201 -7.40 18.08 1.06
CA ARG A 201 -6.93 17.64 -0.26
C ARG A 201 -5.61 16.92 -0.10
N TYR A 202 -5.50 15.77 -0.77
CA TYR A 202 -4.27 15.01 -0.91
C TYR A 202 -3.81 15.07 -2.35
N ASN A 203 -2.49 14.95 -2.59
CA ASN A 203 -2.07 14.46 -3.90
C ASN A 203 -2.17 12.92 -3.91
N ILE A 204 -2.19 12.32 -5.11
CA ILE A 204 -2.37 10.86 -5.26
C ILE A 204 -1.30 10.09 -4.46
N TYR A 205 -0.03 10.52 -4.54
CA TYR A 205 1.06 9.90 -3.77
C TYR A 205 0.84 9.97 -2.26
N GLY A 206 0.39 11.12 -1.76
CA GLY A 206 0.05 11.31 -0.36
C GLY A 206 -1.15 10.47 0.09
N ALA A 207 -2.15 10.28 -0.78
CA ALA A 207 -3.30 9.43 -0.50
C ALA A 207 -2.89 7.96 -0.33
N PHE A 208 -2.08 7.41 -1.23
CA PHE A 208 -1.58 6.04 -1.10
C PHE A 208 -0.77 5.84 0.20
N ARG A 209 0.14 6.77 0.51
CA ARG A 209 0.91 6.72 1.76
C ARG A 209 0.04 6.80 3.00
N MET A 210 -0.98 7.63 2.97
CA MET A 210 -1.93 7.77 4.07
C MET A 210 -2.74 6.49 4.28
N LEU A 211 -3.26 5.90 3.20
CA LEU A 211 -4.00 4.64 3.28
C LEU A 211 -3.11 3.52 3.83
N ALA A 212 -1.89 3.35 3.33
CA ALA A 212 -0.96 2.33 3.81
C ALA A 212 -0.64 2.50 5.32
N ALA A 213 -0.34 3.73 5.77
CA ALA A 213 -0.09 4.00 7.19
C ALA A 213 -1.33 3.78 8.07
N HIS A 214 -2.52 4.13 7.57
CA HIS A 214 -3.80 3.90 8.25
C HIS A 214 -4.07 2.40 8.42
N GLN A 215 -3.84 1.61 7.40
CA GLN A 215 -3.97 0.15 7.45
C GLN A 215 -3.01 -0.46 8.46
N SER A 216 -1.71 -0.12 8.43
CA SER A 216 -0.73 -0.60 9.41
C SER A 216 -1.15 -0.30 10.86
N ARG A 217 -1.74 0.88 11.10
CA ARG A 217 -2.28 1.22 12.42
C ARG A 217 -3.38 0.29 12.88
N HIS A 218 -4.30 -0.06 11.97
CA HIS A 218 -5.42 -0.96 12.31
C HIS A 218 -4.98 -2.42 12.43
N ILE A 219 -3.95 -2.86 11.72
CA ILE A 219 -3.35 -4.18 11.97
C ILE A 219 -2.78 -4.24 13.39
N TRP A 220 -2.03 -3.23 13.82
CA TRP A 220 -1.62 -3.15 15.22
C TRP A 220 -2.81 -3.17 16.19
N GLN A 221 -3.92 -2.48 15.89
CA GLN A 221 -5.13 -2.53 16.72
C GLN A 221 -5.72 -3.94 16.78
N ILE A 222 -5.77 -4.66 15.67
CA ILE A 222 -6.21 -6.07 15.61
C ILE A 222 -5.33 -6.95 16.49
N GLU A 223 -4.01 -6.79 16.44
CA GLU A 223 -3.08 -7.51 17.33
C GLU A 223 -3.39 -7.25 18.81
N GLN A 224 -3.68 -5.99 19.18
CA GLN A 224 -4.04 -5.67 20.58
C GLN A 224 -5.39 -6.30 21.00
N ILE A 225 -6.36 -6.36 20.08
CA ILE A 225 -7.65 -7.02 20.32
C ILE A 225 -7.43 -8.50 20.58
N LEU A 226 -6.70 -9.18 19.69
CA LEU A 226 -6.45 -10.62 19.82
C LEU A 226 -5.65 -10.95 21.08
N LYS A 227 -4.62 -10.17 21.40
CA LYS A 227 -3.89 -10.30 22.66
C LYS A 227 -4.80 -10.14 23.88
N GLY A 228 -5.68 -9.13 23.88
CA GLY A 228 -6.62 -8.94 24.97
C GLY A 228 -7.64 -10.07 25.10
N LEU A 229 -7.99 -10.76 24.01
CA LEU A 229 -8.83 -11.96 24.06
C LEU A 229 -8.08 -13.15 24.68
N ASP A 230 -6.80 -13.34 24.33
CA ASP A 230 -5.95 -14.40 24.88
C ASP A 230 -5.69 -14.23 26.39
N ASP A 231 -5.55 -12.98 26.84
CA ASP A 231 -5.29 -12.66 28.24
C ASP A 231 -6.57 -12.77 29.14
N ARG A 232 -7.75 -13.10 28.57
CA ARG A 232 -8.97 -13.30 29.34
C ARG A 232 -8.94 -14.63 30.09
N PRO A 233 -9.21 -14.66 31.41
CA PRO A 233 -9.33 -15.91 32.13
C PRO A 233 -10.51 -16.72 31.58
N ALA A 234 -10.32 -18.04 31.42
CA ALA A 234 -11.27 -19.00 30.85
C ALA A 234 -12.64 -19.09 31.59
N SER A 235 -12.80 -18.41 32.73
CA SER A 235 -13.97 -18.49 33.61
C SER A 235 -15.13 -17.54 33.26
N ARG A 236 -15.09 -16.82 32.14
CA ARG A 236 -16.15 -15.86 31.74
C ARG A 236 -17.01 -16.30 30.54
N VAL A 237 -16.91 -17.58 30.14
CA VAL A 237 -17.83 -18.17 29.15
C VAL A 237 -18.83 -19.01 29.92
N ALA A 238 -19.85 -18.36 30.45
CA ALA A 238 -21.06 -19.02 30.98
C ALA A 238 -22.27 -18.21 30.51
#